data_63dcd681995eedbf2b52170505b1e151
#
_entry.id   63dcd681995eedbf2b52170505b1e151
#
_cell.length_a   1.000
_cell.length_b   1.000
_cell.length_c   1.000
_cell.angle_alpha   90.00
_cell.angle_beta   90.00
_cell.angle_gamma   90.00
#
_symmetry.space_group_name_H-M   'P 1'
#
loop_
_entity.id
_entity.type
_entity.pdbx_description
1 polymer ?
#
loop_
_entity_poly.entity_id
_entity_poly.type
_entity_poly.pdbx_seq_one_letter_code
_entity_poly.pdbx_strand_id
1 'polypeptide(L)'
;MKQRALLLGVLAAIAFGLMIWMARYAGVPAGAWIFAASSLTSKLFDLLLAMMLAVVFVVGLVRLAGRRGAEESGVLRLLSWVGPLFGLLAGAREGSIIWVAVQMTHTTSFRVVAPSVAEALLMPMLGLLAGALAAAFAAAPTRA
;
A
#
# COMPACT_ATOMS: atom_id res chain seq x y z
N MET A 1 -16.36 5.82 -10.08
CA MET A 1 -14.88 5.76 -10.09
C MET A 1 -14.23 6.91 -9.31
N LYS A 2 -14.60 8.19 -9.54
CA LYS A 2 -14.00 9.36 -8.83
C LYS A 2 -14.16 9.29 -7.30
N GLN A 3 -15.35 9.00 -6.80
CA GLN A 3 -15.60 8.85 -5.35
C GLN A 3 -14.75 7.73 -4.73
N ARG A 4 -14.58 6.64 -5.47
CA ARG A 4 -13.76 5.53 -5.03
C ARG A 4 -12.27 5.89 -4.97
N ALA A 5 -11.75 6.59 -5.99
CA ALA A 5 -10.38 7.09 -6.00
C ALA A 5 -10.12 7.97 -4.78
N LEU A 6 -11.05 8.87 -4.46
CA LEU A 6 -10.97 9.75 -3.30
C LEU A 6 -10.98 8.96 -1.99
N LEU A 7 -11.91 8.02 -1.83
CA LEU A 7 -12.00 7.19 -0.62
C LEU A 7 -10.72 6.37 -0.38
N LEU A 8 -10.23 5.69 -1.42
CA LEU A 8 -8.99 4.92 -1.32
C LEU A 8 -7.79 5.81 -1.06
N GLY A 9 -7.74 7.01 -1.67
CA GLY A 9 -6.69 7.99 -1.42
C GLY A 9 -6.68 8.50 0.02
N VAL A 10 -7.85 8.78 0.60
CA VAL A 10 -7.98 9.18 2.02
C VAL A 10 -7.53 8.04 2.94
N LEU A 11 -7.95 6.80 2.67
CA LEU A 11 -7.51 5.65 3.46
C LEU A 11 -6.00 5.42 3.37
N ALA A 12 -5.40 5.58 2.18
CA ALA A 12 -3.95 5.51 1.99
C ALA A 12 -3.22 6.61 2.79
N ALA A 13 -3.75 7.84 2.79
CA ALA A 13 -3.19 8.96 3.56
C ALA A 13 -3.27 8.71 5.07
N ILE A 14 -4.37 8.15 5.57
CA ILE A 14 -4.53 7.76 6.98
C ILE A 14 -3.50 6.67 7.33
N ALA A 15 -3.37 5.62 6.52
CA ALA A 15 -2.40 4.55 6.73
C ALA A 15 -0.96 5.09 6.75
N PHE A 16 -0.63 6.01 5.84
CA PHE A 16 0.66 6.70 5.80
C PHE A 16 0.92 7.54 7.06
N GLY A 17 -0.08 8.31 7.49
CA GLY A 17 0.01 9.11 8.71
C GLY A 17 0.24 8.25 9.95
N LEU A 18 -0.49 7.13 10.08
CA LEU A 18 -0.31 6.16 11.16
C LEU A 18 1.08 5.52 11.12
N MET A 19 1.55 5.13 9.94
CA MET A 19 2.89 4.56 9.75
C MET A 19 3.98 5.54 10.23
N ILE A 20 3.91 6.81 9.82
CA ILE A 20 4.87 7.84 10.25
C ILE A 20 4.79 8.06 11.76
N TRP A 21 3.58 8.13 12.31
CA TRP A 21 3.39 8.30 13.74
C TRP A 21 4.00 7.16 14.54
N MET A 22 3.78 5.92 14.12
CA MET A 22 4.38 4.72 14.72
C MET A 22 5.90 4.73 14.65
N ALA A 23 6.47 5.06 13.48
CA ALA A 23 7.91 5.15 13.28
C ALA A 23 8.55 6.20 14.20
N ARG A 24 7.93 7.38 14.32
CA ARG A 24 8.38 8.44 15.24
C ARG A 24 8.27 8.03 16.70
N TYR A 25 7.18 7.39 17.09
CA TYR A 25 6.98 6.90 18.45
C TYR A 25 8.04 5.88 18.84
N ALA A 26 8.46 5.03 17.91
CA ALA A 26 9.54 4.07 18.11
C ALA A 26 10.94 4.72 18.20
N GLY A 27 11.08 6.00 17.86
CA GLY A 27 12.36 6.72 17.89
C GLY A 27 13.33 6.30 16.79
N VAL A 28 12.83 5.76 15.69
CA VAL A 28 13.65 5.22 14.60
C VAL A 28 13.63 6.17 13.39
N PRO A 29 14.78 6.48 12.78
CA PRO A 29 14.82 7.26 11.56
C PRO A 29 14.11 6.51 10.42
N ALA A 30 13.05 7.12 9.89
CA ALA A 30 11.99 6.50 9.09
C ALA A 30 12.41 5.88 7.74
N GLY A 31 13.62 6.05 7.27
CA GLY A 31 13.99 5.64 5.92
C GLY A 31 14.79 4.34 5.80
N ALA A 32 15.80 4.15 6.63
CA ALA A 32 16.71 3.00 6.51
C ALA A 32 16.14 1.71 7.12
N TRP A 33 15.10 1.83 7.90
CA TRP A 33 14.68 0.87 8.87
C TRP A 33 13.61 -0.11 8.37
N ILE A 34 12.68 0.37 7.55
CA ILE A 34 11.59 -0.44 7.00
C ILE A 34 12.14 -1.62 6.17
N PHE A 35 13.25 -1.39 5.46
CA PHE A 35 13.89 -2.42 4.65
C PHE A 35 14.91 -3.30 5.40
N ALA A 36 15.52 -2.82 6.47
CA ALA A 36 16.58 -3.55 7.16
C ALA A 36 16.05 -4.63 8.10
N ALA A 37 14.92 -4.39 8.77
CA ALA A 37 14.38 -5.25 9.82
C ALA A 37 13.33 -6.25 9.31
N SER A 38 12.81 -6.08 8.08
CA SER A 38 11.73 -6.90 7.55
C SER A 38 12.19 -8.30 7.15
N SER A 39 11.29 -9.29 7.32
CA SER A 39 11.51 -10.65 6.84
C SER A 39 11.61 -10.68 5.31
N LEU A 40 12.28 -11.71 4.75
CA LEU A 40 12.37 -11.88 3.30
C LEU A 40 10.98 -11.90 2.64
N THR A 41 10.01 -12.51 3.31
CA THR A 41 8.63 -12.61 2.82
C THR A 41 7.97 -11.22 2.77
N SER A 42 8.13 -10.39 3.80
CA SER A 42 7.61 -9.02 3.83
C SER A 42 8.22 -8.18 2.71
N LYS A 43 9.54 -8.29 2.49
CA LYS A 43 10.23 -7.63 1.37
C LYS A 43 9.69 -8.01 0.00
N LEU A 44 9.32 -9.27 -0.19
CA LEU A 44 8.71 -9.74 -1.44
C LEU A 44 7.31 -9.13 -1.65
N PHE A 45 6.49 -9.04 -0.60
CA PHE A 45 5.18 -8.38 -0.69
C PHE A 45 5.31 -6.90 -0.98
N ASP A 46 6.21 -6.20 -0.31
CA ASP A 46 6.48 -4.78 -0.56
C ASP A 46 6.94 -4.54 -1.99
N LEU A 47 7.86 -5.39 -2.50
CA LEU A 47 8.33 -5.32 -3.88
C LEU A 47 7.19 -5.55 -4.88
N LEU A 48 6.34 -6.55 -4.67
CA LEU A 48 5.18 -6.83 -5.52
C LEU A 48 4.21 -5.64 -5.55
N LEU A 49 3.92 -5.04 -4.39
CA LEU A 49 3.06 -3.87 -4.29
C LEU A 49 3.68 -2.64 -4.97
N ALA A 50 4.99 -2.44 -4.81
CA ALA A 50 5.72 -1.37 -5.48
C ALA A 50 5.73 -1.56 -7.02
N MET A 51 5.94 -2.79 -7.49
CA MET A 51 5.83 -3.12 -8.92
C MET A 51 4.42 -2.88 -9.46
N MET A 52 3.40 -3.28 -8.70
CA MET A 52 2.01 -3.02 -9.09
C MET A 52 1.71 -1.52 -9.16
N LEU A 53 2.21 -0.73 -8.21
CA LEU A 53 2.10 0.73 -8.25
C LEU A 53 2.79 1.31 -9.49
N ALA A 54 3.98 0.83 -9.84
CA ALA A 54 4.71 1.24 -11.05
C ALA A 54 3.91 0.91 -12.33
N VAL A 55 3.33 -0.30 -12.40
CA VAL A 55 2.48 -0.70 -13.54
C VAL A 55 1.26 0.21 -13.66
N VAL A 56 0.56 0.49 -12.55
CA VAL A 56 -0.58 1.41 -12.54
C VAL A 56 -0.17 2.79 -13.07
N PHE A 57 0.99 3.27 -12.65
CA PHE A 57 1.48 4.59 -13.07
C PHE A 57 1.82 4.62 -14.56
N VAL A 58 2.55 3.61 -15.06
CA VAL A 58 2.92 3.52 -16.48
C VAL A 58 1.67 3.37 -17.37
N VAL A 59 0.76 2.45 -17.04
CA VAL A 59 -0.49 2.25 -17.79
C VAL A 59 -1.37 3.51 -17.75
N GLY A 60 -1.43 4.16 -16.60
CA GLY A 60 -2.16 5.42 -16.43
C GLY A 60 -1.61 6.54 -17.28
N LEU A 61 -0.29 6.69 -17.35
CA LEU A 61 0.38 7.70 -18.21
C LEU A 61 0.17 7.42 -19.71
N VAL A 62 0.32 6.14 -20.14
CA VAL A 62 0.09 5.73 -21.53
C VAL A 62 -1.34 6.06 -21.95
N ARG A 63 -2.31 5.81 -21.08
CA ARG A 63 -3.70 6.16 -21.32
C ARG A 63 -3.91 7.67 -21.44
N LEU A 64 -3.33 8.48 -20.55
CA LEU A 64 -3.43 9.94 -20.61
C LEU A 64 -2.78 10.52 -21.87
N ALA A 65 -1.74 9.86 -22.39
CA ALA A 65 -1.09 10.24 -23.65
C ALA A 65 -1.93 9.90 -24.90
N GLY A 66 -3.13 9.35 -24.76
CA GLY A 66 -4.07 9.10 -25.87
C GLY A 66 -3.67 7.97 -26.82
N ARG A 67 -2.69 7.12 -26.43
CA ARG A 67 -2.14 6.10 -27.33
C ARG A 67 -2.93 4.79 -27.40
N ARG A 68 -3.83 4.51 -26.41
CA ARG A 68 -4.67 3.30 -26.38
C ARG A 68 -5.93 3.54 -25.54
N GLY A 69 -7.07 2.93 -25.89
CA GLY A 69 -8.34 3.38 -25.34
C GLY A 69 -9.06 2.41 -24.38
N ALA A 70 -9.59 1.31 -24.87
CA ALA A 70 -10.59 0.52 -24.13
C ALA A 70 -9.99 -0.56 -23.23
N GLU A 71 -8.96 -1.29 -23.69
CA GLU A 71 -8.37 -2.42 -22.96
C GLU A 71 -7.66 -1.97 -21.68
N GLU A 72 -6.95 -0.84 -21.73
CA GLU A 72 -6.24 -0.27 -20.57
C GLU A 72 -7.19 0.18 -19.46
N SER A 73 -8.41 0.58 -19.81
CA SER A 73 -9.41 0.94 -18.81
C SER A 73 -9.85 -0.29 -18.00
N GLY A 74 -9.89 -1.47 -18.61
CA GLY A 74 -10.19 -2.75 -17.95
C GLY A 74 -9.12 -3.14 -16.94
N VAL A 75 -7.84 -3.06 -17.35
CA VAL A 75 -6.70 -3.35 -16.47
C VAL A 75 -6.67 -2.40 -15.28
N LEU A 76 -6.81 -1.10 -15.49
CA LEU A 76 -6.84 -0.14 -14.40
C LEU A 76 -8.04 -0.35 -13.47
N ARG A 77 -9.20 -0.73 -14.01
CA ARG A 77 -10.37 -1.08 -13.21
C ARG A 77 -10.11 -2.31 -12.34
N LEU A 78 -9.48 -3.34 -12.90
CA LEU A 78 -9.08 -4.54 -12.16
C LEU A 78 -8.09 -4.19 -11.05
N LEU A 79 -7.01 -3.47 -11.38
CA LEU A 79 -5.98 -3.06 -10.42
C LEU A 79 -6.53 -2.17 -9.31
N SER A 80 -7.58 -1.38 -9.60
CA SER A 80 -8.26 -0.59 -8.56
C SER A 80 -8.96 -1.43 -7.49
N TRP A 81 -9.19 -2.72 -7.71
CA TRP A 81 -9.71 -3.67 -6.73
C TRP A 81 -8.61 -4.57 -6.17
N VAL A 82 -7.78 -5.13 -7.04
CA VAL A 82 -6.73 -6.06 -6.65
C VAL A 82 -5.71 -5.41 -5.73
N GLY A 83 -5.34 -4.15 -6.00
CA GLY A 83 -4.36 -3.42 -5.19
C GLY A 83 -4.75 -3.32 -3.72
N PRO A 84 -5.89 -2.69 -3.39
CA PRO A 84 -6.34 -2.59 -2.01
C PRO A 84 -6.54 -3.96 -1.34
N LEU A 85 -7.14 -4.91 -2.04
CA LEU A 85 -7.38 -6.25 -1.50
C LEU A 85 -6.07 -6.96 -1.14
N PHE A 86 -5.12 -6.96 -2.06
CA PHE A 86 -3.83 -7.59 -1.84
C PHE A 86 -3.03 -6.90 -0.73
N GLY A 87 -3.00 -5.57 -0.71
CA GLY A 87 -2.34 -4.80 0.35
C GLY A 87 -2.94 -5.04 1.73
N LEU A 88 -4.27 -5.10 1.83
CA LEU A 88 -4.96 -5.38 3.09
C LEU A 88 -4.71 -6.82 3.57
N LEU A 89 -4.73 -7.81 2.67
CA LEU A 89 -4.45 -9.21 3.03
C LEU A 89 -3.00 -9.39 3.49
N ALA A 90 -2.04 -8.76 2.79
CA ALA A 90 -0.64 -8.80 3.16
C ALA A 90 -0.41 -8.13 4.53
N GLY A 91 -0.99 -6.96 4.76
CA GLY A 91 -0.93 -6.26 6.05
C GLY A 91 -1.60 -7.03 7.19
N ALA A 92 -2.74 -7.68 6.94
CA ALA A 92 -3.42 -8.51 7.92
C ALA A 92 -2.56 -9.73 8.32
N ARG A 93 -1.89 -10.36 7.35
CA ARG A 93 -0.94 -11.45 7.60
C ARG A 93 0.20 -10.98 8.51
N GLU A 94 0.85 -9.87 8.20
CA GLU A 94 1.92 -9.32 9.04
C GLU A 94 1.40 -8.94 10.44
N GLY A 95 0.22 -8.33 10.53
CA GLY A 95 -0.42 -8.04 11.81
C GLY A 95 -0.67 -9.30 12.65
N SER A 96 -1.06 -10.41 12.03
CA SER A 96 -1.24 -11.68 12.73
C SER A 96 0.08 -12.26 13.27
N ILE A 97 1.17 -12.14 12.53
CA ILE A 97 2.51 -12.57 12.96
C ILE A 97 2.96 -11.73 14.16
N ILE A 98 2.78 -10.41 14.11
CA ILE A 98 3.09 -9.51 15.21
C ILE A 98 2.28 -9.87 16.45
N TRP A 99 0.98 -10.14 16.27
CA TRP A 99 0.11 -10.55 17.38
C TRP A 99 0.60 -11.81 18.07
N VAL A 100 0.94 -12.86 17.31
CA VAL A 100 1.48 -14.11 17.84
C VAL A 100 2.81 -13.86 18.56
N ALA A 101 3.70 -13.06 18.00
CA ALA A 101 4.97 -12.71 18.62
C ALA A 101 4.79 -12.01 19.98
N VAL A 102 3.84 -11.06 20.05
CA VAL A 102 3.49 -10.35 21.30
C VAL A 102 2.98 -11.34 22.36
N GLN A 103 2.12 -12.27 21.97
CA GLN A 103 1.61 -13.30 22.89
C GLN A 103 2.71 -14.23 23.40
N MET A 104 3.62 -14.66 22.52
CA MET A 104 4.71 -15.57 22.90
C MET A 104 5.76 -14.90 23.79
N THR A 105 6.05 -13.62 23.56
CA THR A 105 7.09 -12.89 24.31
C THR A 105 6.55 -12.17 25.54
N HIS A 106 5.23 -12.19 25.76
CA HIS A 106 4.55 -11.40 26.80
C HIS A 106 4.97 -9.93 26.81
N THR A 107 5.34 -9.39 25.65
CA THR A 107 5.80 -8.01 25.52
C THR A 107 4.63 -7.06 25.66
N THR A 108 4.63 -6.25 26.72
CA THR A 108 3.60 -5.24 27.01
C THR A 108 3.99 -3.85 26.51
N SER A 109 5.25 -3.65 26.11
CA SER A 109 5.74 -2.35 25.68
C SER A 109 5.38 -2.08 24.21
N PHE A 110 4.45 -1.18 24.01
CA PHE A 110 4.05 -0.72 22.67
C PHE A 110 5.23 -0.15 21.86
N ARG A 111 6.20 0.48 22.54
CA ARG A 111 7.39 1.03 21.90
C ARG A 111 8.24 -0.04 21.19
N VAL A 112 8.25 -1.26 21.71
CA VAL A 112 8.98 -2.38 21.10
C VAL A 112 8.25 -2.92 19.87
N VAL A 113 6.92 -2.89 19.88
CA VAL A 113 6.06 -3.43 18.82
C VAL A 113 5.81 -2.40 17.71
N ALA A 114 5.82 -1.11 18.03
CA ALA A 114 5.51 -0.02 17.11
C ALA A 114 6.26 -0.08 15.77
N PRO A 115 7.51 -0.48 15.73
CA PRO A 115 8.25 -0.67 14.51
C PRO A 115 7.60 -1.68 13.56
N SER A 116 7.37 -2.86 14.04
CA SER A 116 6.78 -3.93 13.23
C SER A 116 5.37 -3.57 12.75
N VAL A 117 4.61 -2.83 13.57
CA VAL A 117 3.29 -2.32 13.18
C VAL A 117 3.43 -1.28 12.07
N ALA A 118 4.43 -0.39 12.13
CA ALA A 118 4.69 0.58 11.07
C ALA A 118 5.01 -0.11 9.74
N GLU A 119 5.80 -1.19 9.78
CA GLU A 119 6.10 -2.02 8.62
C GLU A 119 4.85 -2.71 8.07
N ALA A 120 4.03 -3.32 8.93
CA ALA A 120 2.78 -3.95 8.52
C ALA A 120 1.79 -2.97 7.87
N LEU A 121 1.83 -1.68 8.23
CA LEU A 121 1.00 -0.63 7.65
C LEU A 121 1.49 -0.19 6.24
N LEU A 122 2.74 -0.45 5.89
CA LEU A 122 3.28 -0.12 4.56
C LEU A 122 2.53 -0.87 3.45
N MET A 123 2.22 -2.14 3.65
CA MET A 123 1.54 -2.98 2.66
C MET A 123 0.13 -2.47 2.31
N PRO A 124 -0.79 -2.26 3.28
CA PRO A 124 -2.09 -1.71 2.97
C PRO A 124 -2.00 -0.28 2.40
N MET A 125 -1.06 0.53 2.85
CA MET A 125 -0.83 1.87 2.29
C MET A 125 -0.50 1.80 0.80
N LEU A 126 0.48 0.97 0.40
CA LEU A 126 0.86 0.81 -1.01
C LEU A 126 -0.28 0.25 -1.85
N GLY A 127 -1.00 -0.76 -1.34
CA GLY A 127 -2.15 -1.33 -2.03
C GLY A 127 -3.29 -0.35 -2.23
N LEU A 128 -3.62 0.44 -1.19
CA LEU A 128 -4.64 1.49 -1.26
C LEU A 128 -4.23 2.61 -2.22
N LEU A 129 -2.96 3.02 -2.20
CA LEU A 129 -2.44 4.04 -3.10
C LEU A 129 -2.50 3.59 -4.56
N ALA A 130 -2.07 2.35 -4.85
CA ALA A 130 -2.16 1.77 -6.19
C ALA A 130 -3.62 1.70 -6.66
N GLY A 131 -4.55 1.27 -5.79
CA GLY A 131 -5.98 1.26 -6.09
C GLY A 131 -6.56 2.64 -6.34
N ALA A 132 -6.17 3.65 -5.55
CA ALA A 132 -6.60 5.03 -5.72
C ALA A 132 -6.15 5.61 -7.06
N LEU A 133 -4.87 5.43 -7.40
CA LEU A 133 -4.31 5.90 -8.67
C LEU A 133 -4.94 5.17 -9.86
N ALA A 134 -5.11 3.86 -9.79
CA ALA A 134 -5.77 3.07 -10.83
C ALA A 134 -7.23 3.54 -11.05
N ALA A 135 -7.97 3.82 -9.98
CA ALA A 135 -9.33 4.36 -10.06
C ALA A 135 -9.37 5.78 -10.63
N ALA A 136 -8.39 6.62 -10.27
CA ALA A 136 -8.27 7.98 -10.78
C ALA A 136 -7.96 7.99 -12.29
N PHE A 137 -6.98 7.21 -12.72
CA PHE A 137 -6.64 7.07 -14.13
C PHE A 137 -7.79 6.46 -14.94
N ALA A 138 -8.51 5.45 -14.39
CA ALA A 138 -9.68 4.87 -15.05
C ALA A 138 -10.85 5.86 -15.19
N ALA A 139 -10.93 6.87 -14.32
CA ALA A 139 -11.97 7.91 -14.36
C ALA A 139 -11.61 9.13 -15.22
N ALA A 140 -10.35 9.23 -15.66
CA ALA A 140 -9.90 10.33 -16.48
C ALA A 140 -10.55 10.28 -17.87
N PRO A 141 -11.04 11.41 -18.41
CA PRO A 141 -11.59 11.47 -19.77
C PRO A 141 -10.46 11.17 -20.77
N THR A 142 -10.70 10.27 -21.69
CA THR A 142 -9.84 10.09 -22.87
C THR A 142 -10.02 11.29 -23.79
N ARG A 143 -8.93 11.96 -24.13
CA ARG A 143 -8.98 12.98 -25.20
C ARG A 143 -9.31 12.26 -26.51
N ALA A 144 -10.49 12.56 -27.05
CA ALA A 144 -10.88 12.12 -28.37
C ALA A 144 -10.03 12.83 -29.43
#